data_444b60a7ecdad8ee9b6d96704355fbb1
#
_entry.id   444b60a7ecdad8ee9b6d96704355fbb1
#
_cell.length_a   1.000
_cell.length_b   1.000
_cell.length_c   1.000
_cell.angle_alpha   90.00
_cell.angle_beta   90.00
_cell.angle_gamma   90.00
#
_symmetry.space_group_name_H-M   'P 1'
#
loop_
_entity.id
_entity.type
_entity.pdbx_description
1 polymer ?
#
loop_
_entity_poly.entity_id
_entity_poly.type
_entity_poly.pdbx_seq_one_letter_code
_entity_poly.pdbx_strand_id
1 'polypeptide(L)'
;MITLLSPSKKLNFKHQDAVSAFTQCDFIESAQELINQAKNLTSQDLKDLMKISDSLANLNKERFNNWSLPFNQDNAKQAILAFDGGVYSGLQAETFDQNDLEFAQDHLRILSGLYGVLKPLDLIQPYRLEMGTKFENAKGKNLYDFWSNEVTNNLNKNIKKHENKTIINCSSNEYFNVINQKNLEGDILNTVFKEYRDGELKFISFNAKKAVSYTHLTLPTTEY
;
A
#
# COMPACT_ATOMS: atom_id res chain seq x y z
N MET A 1 16.96 5.48 2.60
CA MET A 1 15.79 6.26 2.17
C MET A 1 14.66 5.31 1.83
N ILE A 2 13.42 5.61 2.25
CA ILE A 2 12.22 4.81 1.95
C ILE A 2 11.15 5.70 1.33
N THR A 3 10.50 5.23 0.26
CA THR A 3 9.38 5.90 -0.39
C THR A 3 8.07 5.21 0.00
N LEU A 4 7.06 5.98 0.42
CA LEU A 4 5.74 5.49 0.79
C LEU A 4 4.73 5.73 -0.31
N LEU A 5 3.99 4.70 -0.69
CA LEU A 5 2.88 4.76 -1.65
C LEU A 5 1.54 4.42 -0.98
N SER A 6 0.46 4.95 -1.55
CA SER A 6 -0.89 4.42 -1.29
C SER A 6 -1.11 3.17 -2.15
N PRO A 7 -1.98 2.24 -1.70
CA PRO A 7 -2.43 1.13 -2.54
C PRO A 7 -3.38 1.65 -3.65
N SER A 8 -3.83 0.76 -4.51
CA SER A 8 -4.89 1.06 -5.47
C SER A 8 -6.19 0.32 -5.12
N LYS A 9 -7.33 0.98 -5.36
CA LYS A 9 -8.66 0.34 -5.27
C LYS A 9 -8.87 -0.71 -6.37
N LYS A 10 -8.26 -0.49 -7.53
CA LYS A 10 -8.26 -1.43 -8.65
C LYS A 10 -7.11 -2.41 -8.47
N LEU A 11 -7.39 -3.68 -8.71
CA LEU A 11 -6.44 -4.78 -8.57
C LEU A 11 -6.37 -5.57 -9.88
N ASN A 12 -5.19 -6.08 -10.20
CA ASN A 12 -4.92 -6.96 -11.33
C ASN A 12 -4.34 -8.28 -10.86
N PHE A 13 -5.18 -9.31 -10.82
CA PHE A 13 -4.79 -10.69 -10.46
C PHE A 13 -4.67 -11.60 -11.68
N LYS A 14 -4.58 -11.04 -12.91
CA LYS A 14 -4.22 -11.85 -14.07
C LYS A 14 -2.84 -12.45 -13.86
N HIS A 15 -2.69 -13.69 -14.26
CA HIS A 15 -1.40 -14.40 -14.17
C HIS A 15 -0.30 -13.63 -14.90
N GLN A 16 0.88 -13.58 -14.31
CA GLN A 16 2.08 -12.96 -14.86
C GLN A 16 3.29 -13.82 -14.50
N ASP A 17 4.00 -14.30 -15.52
CA ASP A 17 5.20 -15.14 -15.36
C ASP A 17 6.48 -14.31 -15.13
N ALA A 18 6.39 -12.99 -15.24
CA ALA A 18 7.57 -12.11 -15.30
C ALA A 18 8.41 -12.08 -14.01
N VAL A 19 7.80 -12.33 -12.84
CA VAL A 19 8.49 -12.24 -11.53
C VAL A 19 8.17 -13.44 -10.69
N SER A 20 9.15 -14.32 -10.48
CA SER A 20 9.03 -15.51 -9.63
C SER A 20 9.36 -15.24 -8.16
N ALA A 21 10.13 -14.20 -7.86
CA ALA A 21 10.50 -13.82 -6.50
C ALA A 21 9.29 -13.27 -5.72
N PHE A 22 9.15 -13.68 -4.47
CA PHE A 22 8.11 -13.16 -3.57
C PHE A 22 8.56 -13.19 -2.11
N THR A 23 7.87 -12.42 -1.27
CA THR A 23 8.02 -12.40 0.17
C THR A 23 6.65 -12.52 0.85
N GLN A 24 6.65 -12.82 2.14
CA GLN A 24 5.43 -12.83 2.95
C GLN A 24 5.24 -11.48 3.65
N CYS A 25 3.98 -11.07 3.85
CA CYS A 25 3.64 -9.85 4.58
C CYS A 25 4.14 -9.91 6.03
N ASP A 26 4.76 -8.84 6.51
CA ASP A 26 5.25 -8.76 7.90
C ASP A 26 4.10 -8.86 8.93
N PHE A 27 2.88 -8.43 8.56
CA PHE A 27 1.69 -8.38 9.43
C PHE A 27 0.59 -9.35 9.01
N ILE A 28 0.96 -10.53 8.54
CA ILE A 28 -0.02 -11.52 8.02
C ILE A 28 -1.01 -11.97 9.09
N GLU A 29 -0.57 -12.12 10.34
CA GLU A 29 -1.43 -12.51 11.45
C GLU A 29 -2.45 -11.41 11.81
N SER A 30 -2.01 -10.15 11.83
CA SER A 30 -2.90 -9.00 12.03
C SER A 30 -3.90 -8.85 10.87
N ALA A 31 -3.47 -9.12 9.63
CA ALA A 31 -4.38 -9.16 8.49
C ALA A 31 -5.43 -10.27 8.61
N GLN A 32 -5.04 -11.45 9.09
CA GLN A 32 -5.97 -12.56 9.36
C GLN A 32 -7.00 -12.19 10.43
N GLU A 33 -6.60 -11.47 11.47
CA GLU A 33 -7.52 -10.97 12.51
C GLU A 33 -8.62 -10.08 11.90
N LEU A 34 -8.23 -9.10 11.06
CA LEU A 34 -9.17 -8.24 10.34
C LEU A 34 -10.06 -9.02 9.38
N ILE A 35 -9.52 -9.98 8.66
CA ILE A 35 -10.28 -10.85 7.74
C ILE A 35 -11.31 -11.69 8.50
N ASN A 36 -10.92 -12.30 9.61
CA ASN A 36 -11.83 -13.10 10.43
C ASN A 36 -13.03 -12.27 10.90
N GLN A 37 -12.80 -11.01 11.24
CA GLN A 37 -13.87 -10.09 11.60
C GLN A 37 -14.69 -9.68 10.37
N ALA A 38 -14.06 -9.36 9.23
CA ALA A 38 -14.74 -8.99 7.99
C ALA A 38 -15.62 -10.13 7.43
N LYS A 39 -15.23 -11.38 7.64
CA LYS A 39 -16.03 -12.58 7.29
C LYS A 39 -17.37 -12.65 8.00
N ASN A 40 -17.54 -12.00 9.14
CA ASN A 40 -18.82 -11.95 9.87
C ASN A 40 -19.79 -10.86 9.37
N LEU A 41 -19.29 -9.89 8.57
CA LEU A 41 -20.11 -8.84 8.01
C LEU A 41 -20.94 -9.34 6.83
N THR A 42 -22.18 -8.86 6.70
CA THR A 42 -23.00 -9.07 5.51
C THR A 42 -22.56 -8.15 4.37
N SER A 43 -23.02 -8.42 3.14
CA SER A 43 -22.79 -7.49 2.02
C SER A 43 -23.37 -6.11 2.30
N GLN A 44 -24.51 -6.02 3.00
CA GLN A 44 -25.11 -4.74 3.39
C GLN A 44 -24.21 -3.98 4.38
N ASP A 45 -23.68 -4.67 5.39
CA ASP A 45 -22.74 -4.05 6.35
C ASP A 45 -21.50 -3.51 5.64
N LEU A 46 -20.93 -4.28 4.69
CA LEU A 46 -19.78 -3.86 3.89
C LEU A 46 -20.09 -2.66 2.98
N LYS A 47 -21.30 -2.62 2.39
CA LYS A 47 -21.78 -1.49 1.59
C LYS A 47 -21.80 -0.21 2.43
N ASP A 48 -22.40 -0.27 3.60
CA ASP A 48 -22.58 0.88 4.49
C ASP A 48 -21.24 1.33 5.10
N LEU A 49 -20.40 0.37 5.51
CA LEU A 49 -19.10 0.62 6.10
C LEU A 49 -18.13 1.29 5.11
N MET A 50 -18.06 0.78 3.90
CA MET A 50 -17.10 1.26 2.88
C MET A 50 -17.72 2.28 1.91
N LYS A 51 -19.02 2.55 1.99
CA LYS A 51 -19.79 3.45 1.10
C LYS A 51 -19.60 3.09 -0.38
N ILE A 52 -19.84 1.84 -0.72
CA ILE A 52 -19.66 1.26 -2.05
C ILE A 52 -21.00 0.77 -2.64
N SER A 53 -21.01 0.44 -3.94
CA SER A 53 -22.18 -0.16 -4.59
C SER A 53 -22.44 -1.60 -4.12
N ASP A 54 -23.66 -2.10 -4.33
CA ASP A 54 -24.05 -3.48 -3.99
C ASP A 54 -23.14 -4.51 -4.68
N SER A 55 -22.80 -4.27 -5.94
CA SER A 55 -21.92 -5.15 -6.71
C SER A 55 -20.50 -5.23 -6.10
N LEU A 56 -19.96 -4.10 -5.66
CA LEU A 56 -18.67 -4.05 -4.97
C LEU A 56 -18.72 -4.66 -3.57
N ALA A 57 -19.83 -4.50 -2.85
CA ALA A 57 -20.04 -5.09 -1.53
C ALA A 57 -20.06 -6.62 -1.62
N ASN A 58 -20.82 -7.17 -2.58
CA ASN A 58 -20.88 -8.61 -2.84
C ASN A 58 -19.51 -9.17 -3.24
N LEU A 59 -18.81 -8.50 -4.16
CA LEU A 59 -17.47 -8.89 -4.57
C LEU A 59 -16.49 -8.93 -3.39
N ASN A 60 -16.55 -7.95 -2.49
CA ASN A 60 -15.64 -7.92 -1.34
C ASN A 60 -16.02 -8.91 -0.25
N LYS A 61 -17.31 -9.20 -0.07
CA LYS A 61 -17.78 -10.31 0.76
C LYS A 61 -17.20 -11.64 0.28
N GLU A 62 -17.24 -11.88 -1.02
CA GLU A 62 -16.66 -13.07 -1.65
C GLU A 62 -15.14 -13.11 -1.44
N ARG A 63 -14.43 -12.01 -1.68
CA ARG A 63 -12.98 -11.90 -1.47
C ARG A 63 -12.58 -12.22 -0.03
N PHE A 64 -13.29 -11.65 0.96
CA PHE A 64 -13.01 -11.93 2.37
C PHE A 64 -13.28 -13.40 2.71
N ASN A 65 -14.35 -14.01 2.21
CA ASN A 65 -14.66 -15.40 2.44
C ASN A 65 -13.60 -16.35 1.85
N ASN A 66 -13.07 -16.02 0.66
CA ASN A 66 -12.08 -16.82 -0.05
C ASN A 66 -10.65 -16.60 0.46
N TRP A 67 -10.42 -15.54 1.25
CA TRP A 67 -9.11 -15.25 1.80
C TRP A 67 -8.65 -16.38 2.73
N SER A 68 -7.46 -16.93 2.46
CA SER A 68 -6.95 -18.11 3.17
C SER A 68 -5.42 -18.15 3.19
N LEU A 69 -4.87 -18.75 4.23
CA LEU A 69 -3.43 -19.05 4.38
C LEU A 69 -3.15 -20.53 4.07
N PRO A 70 -1.90 -20.86 3.71
CA PRO A 70 -0.75 -19.98 3.47
C PRO A 70 -0.83 -19.28 2.10
N PHE A 71 -0.17 -18.11 1.97
CA PHE A 71 -0.02 -17.45 0.67
C PHE A 71 1.07 -18.12 -0.16
N ASN A 72 0.76 -18.35 -1.43
CA ASN A 72 1.66 -18.83 -2.45
C ASN A 72 1.30 -18.20 -3.81
N GLN A 73 2.04 -18.49 -4.87
CA GLN A 73 1.82 -17.88 -6.19
C GLN A 73 0.54 -18.36 -6.88
N ASP A 74 -0.08 -19.46 -6.43
CA ASP A 74 -1.36 -19.94 -6.99
C ASP A 74 -2.56 -19.15 -6.45
N ASN A 75 -2.46 -18.64 -5.21
CA ASN A 75 -3.58 -17.97 -4.54
C ASN A 75 -3.35 -16.49 -4.20
N ALA A 76 -2.15 -15.96 -4.45
CA ALA A 76 -1.75 -14.60 -4.12
C ALA A 76 -0.79 -14.03 -5.17
N LYS A 77 -0.62 -12.71 -5.18
CA LYS A 77 0.25 -12.02 -6.13
C LYS A 77 1.06 -10.95 -5.41
N GLN A 78 2.27 -10.66 -5.91
CA GLN A 78 3.13 -9.60 -5.38
C GLN A 78 2.39 -8.26 -5.38
N ALA A 79 2.46 -7.51 -4.30
CA ALA A 79 1.72 -6.27 -4.10
C ALA A 79 1.96 -5.25 -5.22
N ILE A 80 3.21 -5.06 -5.63
CA ILE A 80 3.59 -4.11 -6.68
C ILE A 80 2.96 -4.44 -8.04
N LEU A 81 2.71 -5.72 -8.33
CA LEU A 81 2.08 -6.23 -9.55
C LEU A 81 0.57 -6.40 -9.43
N ALA A 82 0.07 -6.50 -8.21
CA ALA A 82 -1.36 -6.69 -7.93
C ALA A 82 -2.13 -5.37 -7.92
N PHE A 83 -1.54 -4.29 -7.42
CA PHE A 83 -2.18 -2.97 -7.46
C PHE A 83 -2.17 -2.40 -8.87
N ASP A 84 -3.35 -1.92 -9.33
CA ASP A 84 -3.56 -1.37 -10.67
C ASP A 84 -4.21 0.02 -10.57
N GLY A 85 -3.44 1.05 -10.84
CA GLY A 85 -3.87 2.44 -10.77
C GLY A 85 -2.78 3.38 -11.29
N GLY A 86 -3.08 4.68 -11.35
CA GLY A 86 -2.20 5.65 -12.01
C GLY A 86 -0.74 5.63 -11.51
N VAL A 87 -0.52 5.42 -10.21
CA VAL A 87 0.83 5.28 -9.63
C VAL A 87 1.52 4.04 -10.18
N TYR A 88 0.85 2.89 -10.15
CA TYR A 88 1.40 1.60 -10.57
C TYR A 88 1.59 1.51 -12.09
N SER A 89 0.64 2.08 -12.87
CA SER A 89 0.82 2.24 -14.33
C SER A 89 2.00 3.15 -14.68
N GLY A 90 2.36 4.09 -13.83
CA GLY A 90 3.56 4.91 -14.00
C GLY A 90 4.83 4.21 -13.60
N LEU A 91 4.75 3.33 -12.59
CA LEU A 91 5.87 2.54 -12.08
C LEU A 91 6.29 1.44 -13.06
N GLN A 92 5.33 0.84 -13.79
CA GLN A 92 5.58 -0.21 -14.78
C GLN A 92 6.40 -1.38 -14.23
N ALA A 93 6.06 -1.85 -13.03
CA ALA A 93 6.83 -2.87 -12.31
C ALA A 93 6.96 -4.21 -13.06
N GLU A 94 6.11 -4.44 -14.05
CA GLU A 94 6.19 -5.57 -14.99
C GLU A 94 7.43 -5.52 -15.91
N THR A 95 8.08 -4.37 -16.00
CA THR A 95 9.31 -4.19 -16.81
C THR A 95 10.58 -4.23 -15.97
N PHE A 96 10.46 -4.37 -14.65
CA PHE A 96 11.60 -4.37 -13.73
C PHE A 96 12.48 -5.62 -13.93
N ASP A 97 13.77 -5.42 -14.01
CA ASP A 97 14.75 -6.50 -13.91
C ASP A 97 14.99 -6.91 -12.44
N GLN A 98 15.89 -7.84 -12.21
CA GLN A 98 16.22 -8.32 -10.86
C GLN A 98 16.76 -7.21 -9.95
N ASN A 99 17.60 -6.32 -10.47
CA ASN A 99 18.20 -5.22 -9.71
C ASN A 99 17.14 -4.18 -9.35
N ASP A 100 16.22 -3.87 -10.27
CA ASP A 100 15.11 -2.97 -10.04
C ASP A 100 14.19 -3.51 -8.93
N LEU A 101 13.89 -4.82 -8.97
CA LEU A 101 13.05 -5.48 -7.95
C LEU A 101 13.72 -5.48 -6.57
N GLU A 102 15.01 -5.75 -6.49
CA GLU A 102 15.79 -5.69 -5.26
C GLU A 102 15.82 -4.27 -4.70
N PHE A 103 16.09 -3.28 -5.55
CA PHE A 103 16.06 -1.87 -5.18
C PHE A 103 14.67 -1.46 -4.68
N ALA A 104 13.62 -1.81 -5.43
CA ALA A 104 12.25 -1.51 -5.00
C ALA A 104 11.91 -2.18 -3.67
N GLN A 105 12.31 -3.45 -3.46
CA GLN A 105 12.07 -4.21 -2.24
C GLN A 105 12.70 -3.54 -1.00
N ASP A 106 13.86 -2.93 -1.18
CA ASP A 106 14.55 -2.23 -0.10
C ASP A 106 13.97 -0.82 0.14
N HIS A 107 13.63 -0.10 -0.91
CA HIS A 107 13.34 1.34 -0.86
C HIS A 107 11.87 1.73 -0.94
N LEU A 108 10.97 0.81 -1.29
CA LEU A 108 9.54 1.10 -1.46
C LEU A 108 8.70 0.41 -0.39
N ARG A 109 7.69 1.13 0.12
CA ARG A 109 6.65 0.56 1.01
C ARG A 109 5.28 1.03 0.54
N ILE A 110 4.32 0.11 0.56
CA ILE A 110 2.93 0.36 0.18
C ILE A 110 2.08 0.28 1.44
N LEU A 111 1.45 1.38 1.82
CA LEU A 111 0.55 1.40 2.97
C LEU A 111 -0.75 0.66 2.61
N SER A 112 -1.35 -0.04 3.56
CA SER A 112 -2.52 -0.88 3.32
C SER A 112 -3.44 -0.92 4.53
N GLY A 113 -4.75 -0.75 4.30
CA GLY A 113 -5.74 -0.89 5.38
C GLY A 113 -5.84 -2.32 5.93
N LEU A 114 -5.60 -3.34 5.10
CA LEU A 114 -5.65 -4.75 5.51
C LEU A 114 -4.31 -5.27 6.01
N TYR A 115 -3.21 -4.90 5.37
CA TYR A 115 -1.88 -5.46 5.64
C TYR A 115 -0.94 -4.48 6.36
N GLY A 116 -1.42 -3.29 6.76
CA GLY A 116 -0.62 -2.25 7.41
C GLY A 116 0.39 -1.62 6.48
N VAL A 117 1.52 -2.26 6.28
CA VAL A 117 2.56 -1.87 5.33
C VAL A 117 3.11 -3.10 4.61
N LEU A 118 3.31 -2.96 3.31
CA LEU A 118 3.77 -4.00 2.40
C LEU A 118 5.11 -3.60 1.76
N LYS A 119 5.95 -4.58 1.54
CA LYS A 119 7.05 -4.51 0.59
C LYS A 119 6.55 -4.85 -0.82
N PRO A 120 7.21 -4.42 -1.89
CA PRO A 120 6.81 -4.68 -3.28
C PRO A 120 6.48 -6.13 -3.59
N LEU A 121 7.33 -7.06 -3.15
CA LEU A 121 7.21 -8.49 -3.45
C LEU A 121 6.38 -9.27 -2.43
N ASP A 122 5.78 -8.61 -1.42
CA ASP A 122 4.89 -9.28 -0.49
C ASP A 122 3.65 -9.81 -1.22
N LEU A 123 3.34 -11.08 -1.00
CA LEU A 123 2.14 -11.69 -1.55
C LEU A 123 0.89 -11.12 -0.87
N ILE A 124 -0.09 -10.76 -1.67
CA ILE A 124 -1.42 -10.33 -1.22
C ILE A 124 -2.52 -11.10 -1.95
N GLN A 125 -3.66 -11.27 -1.30
CA GLN A 125 -4.90 -11.72 -1.95
C GLN A 125 -5.83 -10.53 -2.24
N PRO A 126 -6.80 -10.67 -3.16
CA PRO A 126 -7.71 -9.58 -3.51
C PRO A 126 -8.51 -9.10 -2.30
N TYR A 127 -8.53 -7.79 -2.09
CA TYR A 127 -9.29 -7.16 -1.01
C TYR A 127 -9.67 -5.72 -1.38
N ARG A 128 -10.59 -5.15 -0.59
CA ARG A 128 -10.80 -3.71 -0.52
C ARG A 128 -11.08 -3.34 0.94
N LEU A 129 -10.18 -2.60 1.52
CA LEU A 129 -10.30 -2.02 2.85
C LEU A 129 -9.40 -0.79 2.90
N GLU A 130 -10.00 0.40 2.78
CA GLU A 130 -9.28 1.66 2.84
C GLU A 130 -8.89 1.98 4.28
N MET A 131 -7.72 2.63 4.49
CA MET A 131 -7.19 2.96 5.82
C MET A 131 -8.13 3.85 6.63
N GLY A 132 -8.88 4.75 5.97
CA GLY A 132 -9.87 5.63 6.60
C GLY A 132 -11.20 4.95 6.97
N THR A 133 -11.35 3.64 6.71
CA THR A 133 -12.57 2.91 7.05
C THR A 133 -12.76 2.83 8.57
N LYS A 134 -13.95 3.17 9.03
CA LYS A 134 -14.33 3.08 10.46
C LYS A 134 -14.67 1.63 10.83
N PHE A 135 -13.70 0.75 10.61
CA PHE A 135 -13.83 -0.68 10.92
C PHE A 135 -13.54 -0.88 12.40
N GLU A 136 -14.58 -0.99 13.21
CA GLU A 136 -14.48 -1.27 14.62
C GLU A 136 -13.89 -2.66 14.84
N ASN A 137 -12.94 -2.79 15.74
CA ASN A 137 -12.13 -3.99 15.94
C ASN A 137 -11.68 -4.13 17.41
N ALA A 138 -11.03 -5.22 17.74
CA ALA A 138 -10.60 -5.50 19.12
C ALA A 138 -9.62 -4.47 19.69
N LYS A 139 -8.91 -3.71 18.83
CA LYS A 139 -7.91 -2.71 19.24
C LYS A 139 -8.46 -1.28 19.25
N GLY A 140 -9.67 -1.02 18.68
CA GLY A 140 -10.25 0.32 18.64
C GLY A 140 -11.39 0.50 17.64
N LYS A 141 -11.75 1.75 17.37
CA LYS A 141 -12.93 2.13 16.57
C LYS A 141 -12.68 2.20 15.06
N ASN A 142 -11.46 2.07 14.62
CA ASN A 142 -11.06 2.23 13.23
C ASN A 142 -9.72 1.56 12.95
N LEU A 143 -9.27 1.57 11.70
CA LEU A 143 -8.00 0.97 11.32
C LEU A 143 -6.76 1.76 11.79
N TYR A 144 -6.88 3.05 12.04
CA TYR A 144 -5.77 3.82 12.64
C TYR A 144 -5.48 3.34 14.06
N ASP A 145 -6.53 3.07 14.85
CA ASP A 145 -6.41 2.50 16.19
C ASP A 145 -5.83 1.08 16.12
N PHE A 146 -6.28 0.28 15.14
CA PHE A 146 -5.81 -1.09 14.95
C PHE A 146 -4.31 -1.16 14.66
N TRP A 147 -3.85 -0.37 13.71
CA TRP A 147 -2.45 -0.36 13.29
C TRP A 147 -1.55 0.45 14.23
N SER A 148 -2.11 1.48 14.91
CA SER A 148 -1.45 2.30 15.93
C SER A 148 0.04 2.54 15.62
N ASN A 149 0.92 2.06 16.52
CA ASN A 149 2.36 2.20 16.35
C ASN A 149 3.01 1.04 15.55
N GLU A 150 2.30 -0.02 15.21
CA GLU A 150 2.87 -1.19 14.54
C GLU A 150 3.51 -0.82 13.20
N VAL A 151 2.77 -0.07 12.36
CA VAL A 151 3.27 0.41 11.06
C VAL A 151 4.48 1.33 11.26
N THR A 152 4.42 2.27 12.21
CA THR A 152 5.53 3.19 12.49
C THR A 152 6.78 2.44 12.97
N ASN A 153 6.63 1.48 13.87
CA ASN A 153 7.72 0.66 14.38
C ASN A 153 8.35 -0.19 13.27
N ASN A 154 7.54 -0.72 12.36
CA ASN A 154 8.05 -1.44 11.19
C ASN A 154 8.87 -0.52 10.27
N LEU A 155 8.37 0.69 9.98
CA LEU A 155 9.10 1.68 9.20
C LEU A 155 10.42 2.07 9.89
N ASN A 156 10.43 2.29 11.20
CA ASN A 156 11.65 2.58 11.97
C ASN A 156 12.66 1.44 11.87
N LYS A 157 12.21 0.20 12.00
CA LYS A 157 13.07 -0.98 11.82
C LYS A 157 13.67 -1.06 10.42
N ASN A 158 12.90 -0.69 9.40
CA ASN A 158 13.38 -0.70 8.03
C ASN A 158 14.34 0.46 7.75
N ILE A 159 14.00 1.70 8.13
CA ILE A 159 14.81 2.88 7.84
C ILE A 159 16.20 2.82 8.52
N LYS A 160 16.31 2.13 9.65
CA LYS A 160 17.61 1.90 10.33
C LYS A 160 18.65 1.21 9.47
N LYS A 161 18.24 0.44 8.48
CA LYS A 161 19.12 -0.29 7.56
C LYS A 161 19.72 0.63 6.47
N HIS A 162 19.16 1.82 6.26
CA HIS A 162 19.59 2.76 5.25
C HIS A 162 20.55 3.80 5.85
N GLU A 163 21.54 4.25 5.08
CA GLU A 163 22.40 5.38 5.45
C GLU A 163 21.58 6.66 5.53
N ASN A 164 20.83 6.94 4.48
CA ASN A 164 19.90 8.07 4.43
C ASN A 164 18.57 7.71 5.13
N LYS A 165 18.24 8.41 6.22
CA LYS A 165 17.05 8.18 7.04
C LYS A 165 15.81 8.93 6.54
N THR A 166 15.79 9.41 5.31
CA THR A 166 14.66 10.15 4.75
C THR A 166 13.53 9.20 4.35
N ILE A 167 12.31 9.56 4.72
CA ILE A 167 11.06 8.94 4.28
C ILE A 167 10.37 9.90 3.32
N ILE A 168 10.26 9.50 2.04
CA ILE A 168 9.56 10.26 1.01
C ILE A 168 8.09 9.86 1.01
N ASN A 169 7.23 10.79 1.39
CA ASN A 169 5.79 10.53 1.39
C ASN A 169 5.16 10.87 0.03
N CYS A 170 4.87 9.85 -0.75
CA CYS A 170 4.05 9.92 -1.97
C CYS A 170 2.64 9.36 -1.75
N SER A 171 2.29 8.96 -0.53
CA SER A 171 0.96 8.46 -0.21
C SER A 171 -0.06 9.58 -0.01
N SER A 172 -1.33 9.25 -0.01
CA SER A 172 -2.39 10.20 0.36
C SER A 172 -2.41 10.42 1.88
N ASN A 173 -2.98 11.55 2.31
CA ASN A 173 -3.13 11.84 3.74
C ASN A 173 -3.90 10.74 4.48
N GLU A 174 -4.92 10.14 3.83
CA GLU A 174 -5.68 9.02 4.38
C GLU A 174 -4.76 7.88 4.82
N TYR A 175 -3.80 7.49 3.97
CA TYR A 175 -2.87 6.40 4.30
C TYR A 175 -1.74 6.88 5.20
N PHE A 176 -1.20 8.07 4.98
CA PHE A 176 -0.10 8.59 5.77
C PHE A 176 -0.45 8.82 7.25
N ASN A 177 -1.71 9.12 7.54
CA ASN A 177 -2.20 9.36 8.91
C ASN A 177 -2.11 8.11 9.83
N VAL A 178 -1.86 6.91 9.30
CA VAL A 178 -1.58 5.73 10.13
C VAL A 178 -0.22 5.81 10.81
N ILE A 179 0.67 6.66 10.32
CA ILE A 179 2.02 6.83 10.83
C ILE A 179 2.03 7.83 11.97
N ASN A 180 2.48 7.38 13.14
CA ASN A 180 2.75 8.28 14.26
C ASN A 180 4.05 9.05 14.01
N GLN A 181 3.91 10.25 13.43
CA GLN A 181 5.06 11.08 13.03
C GLN A 181 5.96 11.46 14.21
N LYS A 182 5.42 11.52 15.46
CA LYS A 182 6.22 11.83 16.65
C LYS A 182 7.18 10.71 17.04
N ASN A 183 6.82 9.47 16.67
CA ASN A 183 7.60 8.27 16.96
C ASN A 183 8.42 7.79 15.75
N LEU A 184 8.34 8.50 14.61
CA LEU A 184 9.08 8.15 13.42
C LEU A 184 10.55 8.60 13.54
N GLU A 185 11.50 7.71 13.27
CA GLU A 185 12.93 7.97 13.44
C GLU A 185 13.60 8.53 12.16
N GLY A 186 12.86 8.85 11.13
CA GLY A 186 13.36 9.40 9.87
C GLY A 186 12.81 10.78 9.57
N ASP A 187 13.55 11.56 8.78
CA ASP A 187 13.07 12.83 8.26
C ASP A 187 11.98 12.61 7.21
N ILE A 188 10.90 13.38 7.29
CA ILE A 188 9.78 13.26 6.36
C ILE A 188 9.91 14.32 5.27
N LEU A 189 9.97 13.87 4.01
CA LEU A 189 9.85 14.72 2.84
C LEU A 189 8.47 14.50 2.22
N ASN A 190 7.56 15.47 2.38
CA ASN A 190 6.25 15.44 1.76
C ASN A 190 6.32 15.97 0.34
N THR A 191 5.95 15.14 -0.64
CA THR A 191 5.87 15.56 -2.04
C THR A 191 4.58 16.33 -2.30
N VAL A 192 4.71 17.54 -2.83
CA VAL A 192 3.58 18.41 -3.19
C VAL A 192 3.63 18.71 -4.68
N PHE A 193 2.57 18.33 -5.38
CA PHE A 193 2.44 18.56 -6.81
C PHE A 193 1.47 19.67 -7.11
N LYS A 194 1.93 20.63 -7.91
CA LYS A 194 1.14 21.79 -8.32
C LYS A 194 1.21 21.96 -9.84
N GLU A 195 0.12 22.32 -10.44
CA GLU A 195 0.03 22.70 -11.85
C GLU A 195 -0.43 24.15 -11.96
N TYR A 196 0.12 24.84 -12.94
CA TYR A 196 -0.30 26.21 -13.25
C TYR A 196 -1.54 26.15 -14.15
N ARG A 197 -2.70 26.53 -13.62
CA ARG A 197 -3.98 26.61 -14.36
C ARG A 197 -4.66 27.94 -14.09
N ASP A 198 -5.09 28.59 -15.15
CA ASP A 198 -5.84 29.88 -15.08
C ASP A 198 -5.10 30.96 -14.31
N GLY A 199 -3.77 31.03 -14.43
CA GLY A 199 -2.95 32.03 -13.74
C GLY A 199 -2.62 31.73 -12.27
N GLU A 200 -3.01 30.57 -11.74
CA GLU A 200 -2.77 30.15 -10.35
C GLU A 200 -2.14 28.77 -10.23
N LEU A 201 -1.32 28.58 -9.19
CA LEU A 201 -0.77 27.28 -8.81
C LEU A 201 -1.85 26.44 -8.08
N LYS A 202 -2.44 25.47 -8.78
CA LYS A 202 -3.44 24.53 -8.21
C LYS A 202 -2.80 23.20 -7.87
N PHE A 203 -3.22 22.61 -6.75
CA PHE A 203 -2.76 21.27 -6.34
C PHE A 203 -3.30 20.21 -7.29
N ILE A 204 -2.41 19.33 -7.77
CA ILE A 204 -2.78 18.15 -8.54
C ILE A 204 -2.48 16.91 -7.71
N SER A 205 -3.54 16.23 -7.29
CA SER A 205 -3.37 15.07 -6.41
C SER A 205 -3.06 13.77 -7.14
N PHE A 206 -3.50 13.60 -8.39
CA PHE A 206 -3.52 12.29 -9.03
C PHE A 206 -2.39 12.05 -10.06
N ASN A 207 -2.22 12.95 -11.03
CA ASN A 207 -1.25 12.74 -12.12
C ASN A 207 0.22 12.93 -11.69
N ALA A 208 0.42 13.72 -10.66
CA ALA A 208 1.74 14.07 -10.19
C ALA A 208 2.39 12.94 -9.36
N LYS A 209 1.60 12.18 -8.60
CA LYS A 209 2.09 11.00 -7.87
C LYS A 209 2.63 9.92 -8.81
N LYS A 210 2.09 9.84 -10.03
CA LYS A 210 2.56 8.96 -11.08
C LYS A 210 3.99 9.30 -11.52
N ALA A 211 4.29 10.58 -11.73
CA ALA A 211 5.62 11.03 -12.16
C ALA A 211 6.71 10.79 -11.10
N VAL A 212 6.37 10.99 -9.81
CA VAL A 212 7.35 10.81 -8.71
C VAL A 212 7.71 9.35 -8.48
N SER A 213 6.74 8.46 -8.55
CA SER A 213 7.03 7.01 -8.42
C SER A 213 8.02 6.57 -9.50
N TYR A 214 7.85 7.06 -10.74
CA TYR A 214 8.74 6.74 -11.85
C TYR A 214 10.13 7.38 -11.67
N THR A 215 10.21 8.67 -11.38
CA THR A 215 11.49 9.40 -11.34
C THR A 215 12.35 9.07 -10.11
N HIS A 216 11.76 8.72 -8.96
CA HIS A 216 12.53 8.43 -7.75
C HIS A 216 12.97 6.97 -7.63
N LEU A 217 12.27 6.04 -8.30
CA LEU A 217 12.69 4.63 -8.35
C LEU A 217 13.63 4.35 -9.51
N THR A 218 13.61 5.18 -10.56
CA THR A 218 14.45 4.98 -11.76
C THR A 218 15.58 5.99 -11.91
N LEU A 219 15.79 6.89 -10.95
CA LEU A 219 16.99 7.73 -11.01
C LEU A 219 18.21 6.83 -10.78
N PRO A 220 19.02 6.58 -11.83
CA PRO A 220 20.32 6.00 -11.62
C PRO A 220 21.10 6.96 -10.73
N THR A 221 21.86 6.41 -9.84
CA THR A 221 22.97 7.07 -9.18
C THR A 221 23.87 7.74 -10.22
N THR A 222 23.56 8.95 -10.63
CA THR A 222 24.55 9.81 -11.22
C THR A 222 25.36 10.32 -10.04
N GLU A 223 26.54 9.73 -9.87
CA GLU A 223 27.60 10.31 -9.07
C GLU A 223 27.80 11.76 -9.52
N TYR A 224 27.73 12.67 -8.57
CA TYR A 224 28.31 14.01 -8.68
C TYR A 224 29.63 14.01 -7.92
#